data_7b0a84101063ef87a20cf05021d2a3af
#
_entry.id   7b0a84101063ef87a20cf05021d2a3af
#
_cell.length_a   1.000
_cell.length_b   1.000
_cell.length_c   1.000
_cell.angle_alpha   90.00
_cell.angle_beta   90.00
_cell.angle_gamma   90.00
#
_symmetry.space_group_name_H-M   'P 1'
#
loop_
_entity.id
_entity.type
_entity.pdbx_description
1 polymer ?
#
loop_
_entity_poly.entity_id
_entity_poly.type
_entity_poly.pdbx_seq_one_letter_code
_entity_poly.pdbx_strand_id
1 'polypeptide(L)'
;MLKKLLKRISSTLNCKAGELYTIPLEGQYGIFKVLKVDSKGLHVRVYSNLYKKVPAKINEKELYIDRKDSSGAEHTPLTYSSIKLWQPAFLQDSKVKTEELDAYFYWKTHNHYYI
;
A
#
# COMPACT_ATOMS: atom_id res chain seq x y z
N MET A 1 -11.50 -8.38 23.54
CA MET A 1 -12.12 -8.26 22.21
C MET A 1 -12.21 -6.83 21.73
N LEU A 2 -12.75 -5.94 22.53
CA LEU A 2 -12.85 -4.52 22.16
C LEU A 2 -11.49 -3.88 21.88
N LYS A 3 -10.49 -4.20 22.70
CA LYS A 3 -9.13 -3.70 22.51
C LYS A 3 -8.52 -4.14 21.16
N LYS A 4 -8.79 -5.39 20.74
CA LYS A 4 -8.31 -5.89 19.44
C LYS A 4 -8.99 -5.16 18.29
N LEU A 5 -10.28 -4.88 18.41
CA LEU A 5 -11.02 -4.18 17.38
C LEU A 5 -10.54 -2.74 17.25
N LEU A 6 -10.37 -2.04 18.37
CA LEU A 6 -9.86 -0.67 18.38
C LEU A 6 -8.44 -0.62 17.82
N LYS A 7 -7.60 -1.60 18.17
CA LYS A 7 -6.24 -1.68 17.64
C LYS A 7 -6.23 -1.90 16.13
N ARG A 8 -7.15 -2.71 15.60
CA ARG A 8 -7.28 -2.92 14.14
C ARG A 8 -7.75 -1.65 13.43
N ILE A 9 -8.70 -0.93 14.00
CA ILE A 9 -9.19 0.32 13.43
C ILE A 9 -8.07 1.36 13.39
N SER A 10 -7.32 1.49 14.47
CA SER A 10 -6.19 2.42 14.52
C SER A 10 -4.97 1.94 13.74
N SER A 11 -4.83 0.62 13.48
CA SER A 11 -3.67 0.08 12.77
C SER A 11 -3.61 0.52 11.31
N THR A 12 -4.75 0.91 10.71
CA THR A 12 -4.74 1.48 9.36
C THR A 12 -4.01 2.82 9.32
N LEU A 13 -3.91 3.51 10.47
CA LEU A 13 -3.16 4.75 10.62
C LEU A 13 -1.71 4.50 11.08
N ASN A 14 -1.44 3.30 11.60
CA ASN A 14 -0.13 2.90 12.13
C ASN A 14 0.53 1.86 11.23
N CYS A 15 0.36 1.99 9.92
CA CYS A 15 1.02 1.11 8.96
C CYS A 15 2.53 1.22 9.07
N LYS A 16 3.22 0.13 8.80
CA LYS A 16 4.68 0.08 8.85
C LYS A 16 5.26 -0.24 7.49
N ALA A 17 6.44 0.29 7.22
CA ALA A 17 7.15 -0.01 5.99
C ALA A 17 7.33 -1.52 5.83
N GLY A 18 7.09 -2.02 4.63
CA GLY A 18 7.16 -3.44 4.30
C GLY A 18 5.84 -4.16 4.36
N GLU A 19 4.84 -3.63 5.05
CA GLU A 19 3.54 -4.30 5.15
C GLU A 19 2.79 -4.28 3.84
N LEU A 20 2.12 -5.41 3.52
CA LEU A 20 1.23 -5.54 2.37
C LEU A 20 -0.21 -5.46 2.83
N TYR A 21 -1.03 -4.75 2.07
CA TYR A 21 -2.45 -4.55 2.34
C TYR A 21 -3.28 -4.89 1.12
N THR A 22 -4.52 -5.34 1.35
CA THR A 22 -5.53 -5.47 0.30
C THR A 22 -6.41 -4.24 0.29
N ILE A 23 -6.94 -3.89 -0.87
CA ILE A 23 -7.91 -2.81 -1.03
C ILE A 23 -9.05 -3.28 -1.94
N PRO A 24 -10.30 -2.93 -1.62
CA PRO A 24 -11.42 -3.27 -2.51
C PRO A 24 -11.41 -2.38 -3.75
N LEU A 25 -11.58 -2.99 -4.92
CA LEU A 25 -11.61 -2.31 -6.22
C LEU A 25 -12.70 -2.94 -7.09
N GLU A 26 -13.89 -2.32 -7.13
CA GLU A 26 -14.99 -2.72 -8.02
C GLU A 26 -15.25 -4.23 -8.07
N GLY A 27 -15.51 -4.83 -6.91
CA GLY A 27 -15.80 -6.26 -6.81
C GLY A 27 -14.60 -7.17 -6.80
N GLN A 28 -13.40 -6.60 -6.83
CA GLN A 28 -12.14 -7.34 -6.73
C GLN A 28 -11.28 -6.72 -5.65
N TYR A 29 -10.09 -7.24 -5.46
CA TYR A 29 -9.15 -6.75 -4.44
C TYR A 29 -7.78 -6.53 -5.06
N GLY A 30 -7.24 -5.34 -4.81
CA GLY A 30 -5.87 -4.99 -5.20
C GLY A 30 -4.92 -5.16 -4.02
N ILE A 31 -3.64 -4.96 -4.28
CA ILE A 31 -2.56 -5.08 -3.28
C ILE A 31 -1.70 -3.82 -3.34
N PHE A 32 -1.35 -3.29 -2.18
CA PHE A 32 -0.29 -2.29 -2.11
C PHE A 32 0.71 -2.64 -1.01
N LYS A 33 1.91 -2.11 -1.14
CA LYS A 33 2.99 -2.27 -0.16
C LYS A 33 3.36 -0.91 0.40
N VAL A 34 3.51 -0.83 1.70
CA VAL A 34 3.98 0.39 2.36
C VAL A 34 5.49 0.50 2.19
N LEU A 35 5.96 1.56 1.56
CA LEU A 35 7.40 1.82 1.35
C LEU A 35 7.99 2.68 2.46
N LYS A 36 7.26 3.72 2.85
CA LYS A 36 7.68 4.69 3.87
C LYS A 36 6.45 5.22 4.60
N VAL A 37 6.67 5.60 5.85
CA VAL A 37 5.66 6.24 6.69
C VAL A 37 6.26 7.54 7.19
N ASP A 38 5.50 8.64 7.07
CA ASP A 38 5.93 9.91 7.64
C ASP A 38 4.76 10.63 8.32
N SER A 39 5.00 11.84 8.82
CA SER A 39 3.98 12.58 9.58
C SER A 39 2.78 13.00 8.74
N LYS A 40 2.92 13.11 7.43
CA LYS A 40 1.86 13.54 6.52
C LYS A 40 1.08 12.39 5.90
N GLY A 41 1.69 11.23 5.78
CA GLY A 41 1.02 10.10 5.15
C GLY A 41 1.91 8.92 4.87
N LEU A 42 1.46 8.11 3.93
CA LEU A 42 2.11 6.88 3.51
C LEU A 42 2.64 7.01 2.09
N HIS A 43 3.75 6.35 1.84
CA HIS A 43 4.28 6.17 0.49
C HIS A 43 4.10 4.70 0.15
N VAL A 44 3.30 4.43 -0.86
CA VAL A 44 2.91 3.05 -1.18
C VAL A 44 3.26 2.70 -2.63
N ARG A 45 3.47 1.41 -2.86
CA ARG A 45 3.65 0.81 -4.16
C ARG A 45 2.39 0.01 -4.46
N VAL A 46 1.70 0.34 -5.53
CA VAL A 46 0.44 -0.29 -5.90
C VAL A 46 0.71 -1.29 -7.01
N TYR A 47 0.31 -2.55 -6.79
CA TYR A 47 0.51 -3.60 -7.79
C TYR A 47 -0.68 -3.69 -8.74
N SER A 48 -0.44 -4.23 -9.92
CA SER A 48 -1.49 -4.42 -10.92
C SER A 48 -2.32 -5.68 -10.70
N ASN A 49 -1.87 -6.56 -9.83
CA ASN A 49 -2.58 -7.81 -9.51
C ASN A 49 -3.99 -7.53 -8.97
N LEU A 50 -4.97 -8.31 -9.44
CA LEU A 50 -6.34 -8.25 -8.94
C LEU A 50 -6.80 -9.66 -8.54
N TYR A 51 -7.53 -9.72 -7.44
CA TYR A 51 -8.02 -10.99 -6.88
C TYR A 51 -9.53 -10.92 -6.69
N LYS A 52 -10.24 -11.97 -7.05
CA LYS A 52 -11.70 -12.04 -6.87
C LYS A 52 -12.10 -12.14 -5.41
N LYS A 53 -11.24 -12.74 -4.59
CA LYS A 53 -11.42 -12.89 -3.15
C LYS A 53 -10.18 -12.39 -2.44
N VAL A 54 -10.34 -11.93 -1.20
CA VAL A 54 -9.20 -11.52 -0.39
C VAL A 54 -8.28 -12.73 -0.20
N PRO A 55 -7.02 -12.65 -0.67
CA PRO A 55 -6.09 -13.77 -0.47
C PRO A 55 -5.70 -13.87 0.99
N ALA A 56 -5.54 -15.11 1.47
CA ALA A 56 -5.05 -15.33 2.84
C ALA A 56 -3.55 -15.06 2.94
N LYS A 57 -2.83 -15.31 1.85
CA LYS A 57 -1.39 -15.08 1.73
C LYS A 57 -1.04 -15.00 0.26
N ILE A 58 0.00 -14.25 -0.07
CA ILE A 58 0.49 -14.16 -1.44
C ILE A 58 2.00 -14.41 -1.48
N ASN A 59 2.48 -14.82 -2.65
CA ASN A 59 3.90 -14.89 -2.94
C ASN A 59 4.27 -13.56 -3.61
N GLU A 60 5.13 -12.77 -2.97
CA GLU A 60 5.52 -11.46 -3.50
C GLU A 60 6.14 -11.52 -4.89
N LYS A 61 6.74 -12.64 -5.27
CA LYS A 61 7.32 -12.82 -6.60
C LYS A 61 6.26 -12.78 -7.70
N GLU A 62 4.99 -13.00 -7.36
CA GLU A 62 3.89 -12.93 -8.30
C GLU A 62 3.35 -11.51 -8.49
N LEU A 63 3.73 -10.58 -7.62
CA LEU A 63 3.29 -9.21 -7.71
C LEU A 63 4.02 -8.47 -8.83
N TYR A 64 3.26 -7.69 -9.60
CA TYR A 64 3.83 -6.96 -10.73
C TYR A 64 3.12 -5.61 -10.90
N ILE A 65 3.79 -4.73 -11.63
CA ILE A 65 3.24 -3.44 -12.03
C ILE A 65 3.22 -3.43 -13.54
N ASP A 66 2.02 -3.32 -14.12
CA ASP A 66 1.86 -3.18 -15.56
C ASP A 66 1.92 -1.70 -15.91
N ARG A 67 2.99 -1.31 -16.58
CA ARG A 67 3.22 0.09 -16.95
C ARG A 67 2.40 0.52 -18.17
N LYS A 68 1.84 -0.44 -18.92
CA LYS A 68 1.08 -0.14 -20.14
C LYS A 68 -0.35 0.30 -19.82
N ASP A 69 -0.99 -0.31 -18.83
CA ASP A 69 -2.39 -0.01 -18.51
C ASP A 69 -2.57 0.93 -17.32
N SER A 70 -1.48 1.39 -16.72
CA SER A 70 -1.49 2.31 -15.58
C SER A 70 -2.28 1.79 -14.36
N SER A 71 -2.46 0.46 -14.27
CA SER A 71 -3.21 -0.15 -13.16
C SER A 71 -2.41 -0.21 -11.86
N GLY A 72 -1.10 -0.02 -11.93
CA GLY A 72 -0.24 -0.01 -10.78
C GLY A 72 0.63 1.25 -10.76
N ALA A 73 1.35 1.46 -9.66
CA ALA A 73 2.25 2.59 -9.51
C ALA A 73 3.42 2.22 -8.61
N GLU A 74 4.64 2.55 -9.03
CA GLU A 74 5.84 2.27 -8.26
C GLU A 74 5.89 3.07 -6.95
N HIS A 75 5.26 4.24 -6.94
CA HIS A 75 5.18 5.08 -5.77
C HIS A 75 3.95 5.98 -5.84
N THR A 76 3.15 5.98 -4.79
CA THR A 76 2.00 6.87 -4.63
C THR A 76 2.07 7.48 -3.23
N PRO A 77 2.21 8.80 -3.13
CA PRO A 77 2.22 9.48 -1.83
C PRO A 77 0.78 9.78 -1.42
N LEU A 78 0.32 9.19 -0.33
CA LEU A 78 -1.06 9.29 0.13
C LEU A 78 -1.13 9.94 1.50
N THR A 79 -2.03 10.92 1.65
CA THR A 79 -2.37 11.43 2.98
C THR A 79 -3.07 10.34 3.77
N TYR A 80 -3.09 10.46 5.10
CA TYR A 80 -3.82 9.51 5.95
C TYR A 80 -5.32 9.54 5.66
N SER A 81 -5.87 10.70 5.29
CA SER A 81 -7.27 10.80 4.87
C SER A 81 -7.55 10.00 3.61
N SER A 82 -6.67 10.08 2.63
CA SER A 82 -6.83 9.35 1.37
C SER A 82 -6.75 7.85 1.56
N ILE A 83 -5.77 7.38 2.35
CA ILE A 83 -5.61 5.93 2.55
C ILE A 83 -6.82 5.32 3.27
N LYS A 84 -7.45 6.06 4.16
CA LYS A 84 -8.68 5.59 4.82
C LYS A 84 -9.79 5.32 3.81
N LEU A 85 -9.91 6.16 2.80
CA LEU A 85 -10.92 5.99 1.74
C LEU A 85 -10.69 4.72 0.91
N TRP A 86 -9.46 4.24 0.85
CA TRP A 86 -9.13 3.01 0.14
C TRP A 86 -9.57 1.75 0.90
N GLN A 87 -9.96 1.87 2.16
CA GLN A 87 -10.39 0.75 3.01
C GLN A 87 -9.37 -0.38 3.06
N PRO A 88 -8.11 -0.07 3.43
CA PRO A 88 -7.06 -1.10 3.41
C PRO A 88 -7.25 -2.11 4.53
N ALA A 89 -6.91 -3.36 4.24
CA ALA A 89 -6.89 -4.43 5.22
C ALA A 89 -5.51 -5.09 5.21
N PHE A 90 -4.92 -5.26 6.38
CA PHE A 90 -3.60 -5.87 6.50
C PHE A 90 -3.61 -7.29 5.94
N LEU A 91 -2.61 -7.63 5.12
CA LEU A 91 -2.47 -8.94 4.53
C LEU A 91 -1.30 -9.70 5.14
N GLN A 92 -0.11 -9.17 5.05
CA GLN A 92 1.09 -9.86 5.54
C GLN A 92 2.28 -8.91 5.64
N ASP A 93 3.26 -9.31 6.42
CA ASP A 93 4.53 -8.61 6.52
C ASP A 93 5.44 -8.92 5.34
N SER A 94 6.31 -7.97 5.03
CA SER A 94 7.32 -8.11 4.01
C SER A 94 8.47 -7.15 4.32
N LYS A 95 9.41 -7.02 3.39
CA LYS A 95 10.54 -6.10 3.51
C LYS A 95 10.59 -5.18 2.31
N VAL A 96 10.97 -3.93 2.55
CA VAL A 96 11.21 -2.98 1.47
C VAL A 96 12.60 -3.21 0.90
N LYS A 97 12.69 -3.46 -0.40
CA LYS A 97 13.97 -3.58 -1.10
C LYS A 97 14.47 -2.21 -1.48
N THR A 98 15.78 -2.05 -1.56
CA THR A 98 16.40 -0.76 -1.89
C THR A 98 15.88 -0.18 -3.20
N GLU A 99 15.75 -1.02 -4.23
CA GLU A 99 15.27 -0.59 -5.55
C GLU A 99 13.81 -0.14 -5.54
N GLU A 100 13.03 -0.59 -4.59
CA GLU A 100 11.63 -0.18 -4.46
C GLU A 100 11.48 1.26 -3.98
N LEU A 101 12.54 1.84 -3.45
CA LEU A 101 12.55 3.22 -2.94
C LEU A 101 12.98 4.25 -3.99
N ASP A 102 13.40 3.83 -5.17
CA ASP A 102 13.92 4.75 -6.20
C ASP A 102 12.90 5.83 -6.56
N ALA A 103 11.66 5.45 -6.82
CA ALA A 103 10.62 6.41 -7.17
C ALA A 103 10.24 7.32 -5.99
N TYR A 104 10.30 6.80 -4.76
CA TYR A 104 10.10 7.60 -3.57
C TYR A 104 11.17 8.69 -3.44
N PHE A 105 12.43 8.36 -3.63
CA PHE A 105 13.52 9.34 -3.53
C PHE A 105 13.43 10.38 -4.64
N TYR A 106 13.02 9.99 -5.84
CA TYR A 106 12.77 10.94 -6.92
C TYR A 106 11.69 11.94 -6.52
N TRP A 107 10.56 11.44 -6.01
CA TRP A 107 9.46 12.28 -5.53
C TRP A 107 9.94 13.25 -4.44
N LYS A 108 10.69 12.73 -3.48
CA LYS A 108 11.18 13.51 -2.34
C LYS A 108 12.02 14.70 -2.76
N THR A 109 12.78 14.57 -3.83
CA THR A 109 13.66 15.63 -4.33
C THR A 109 12.99 16.55 -5.35
N HIS A 110 11.86 16.17 -5.93
CA HIS A 110 11.25 16.92 -7.03
C HIS A 110 9.87 17.50 -6.73
N ASN A 111 8.98 16.77 -6.09
CA ASN A 111 7.56 17.13 -6.02
C ASN A 111 7.04 17.53 -4.64
N HIS A 112 7.18 16.64 -3.65
CA HIS A 112 6.67 16.82 -2.28
C HIS A 112 5.15 16.88 -2.14
N TYR A 113 4.37 16.59 -3.17
CA TYR A 113 2.91 16.63 -3.10
C TYR A 113 2.33 15.27 -2.71
N TYR A 114 1.32 15.30 -1.82
CA TYR A 114 0.56 14.11 -1.42
C TYR A 114 -0.80 14.11 -2.12
N ILE A 115 -1.29 12.92 -2.39
CA ILE A 115 -2.61 12.72 -3.02
C ILE A 115 -3.69 12.52 -1.96
#